data_58f21d0bd04fa0d639bed7a16b2d927d
#
_entry.id   58f21d0bd04fa0d639bed7a16b2d927d
#
_cell.length_a   1.000
_cell.length_b   1.000
_cell.length_c   1.000
_cell.angle_alpha   90.00
_cell.angle_beta   90.00
_cell.angle_gamma   90.00
#
_symmetry.space_group_name_H-M   'P 1'
#
loop_
_entity.id
_entity.type
_entity.pdbx_description
1 polymer ?
#
loop_
_entity_poly.entity_id
_entity_poly.type
_entity_poly.pdbx_seq_one_letter_code
_entity_poly.pdbx_strand_id
1 'polypeptide(L)'
;MGGTTDDGTTRRSVLVSLAVNAIETVALGTAAWATGSVALRAQTAANAADLAVIAFLLIGVLSSDRPADESHPLGFGRERVFWSLFAALGIFVGGAGLSLQAAASAALHPSPVDHYAIAYLVLAATVALDAFALVIALRPIRLQAAGRGISLRTQAQRSTDPAAMTVVVGGTCAVVGAVAAATGLVASQVMGNVAPDTVASAFIGLVLLVASVILLRTNRALLLGRGVPLHMLREMRAIVAAQQGVVAVPDLFAVVVGPSSLIVDGDVTFADDLTVPGVEEAIAHSAAALRERWPSINYVYLTPVSQARSRRARRAPKKTP
;
A
#
# COMPACT_ATOMS: atom_id res chain seq x y z
N MET A 1 -14.15 -20.35 -12.90
CA MET A 1 -14.80 -19.46 -13.88
C MET A 1 -15.55 -18.39 -13.11
N GLY A 2 -14.98 -17.22 -12.85
CA GLY A 2 -15.55 -16.14 -12.02
C GLY A 2 -14.76 -14.84 -12.09
N GLY A 3 -14.04 -14.57 -13.21
CA GLY A 3 -13.10 -13.45 -13.30
C GLY A 3 -13.46 -12.30 -14.24
N THR A 4 -14.56 -12.34 -14.99
CA THR A 4 -14.77 -11.38 -16.09
C THR A 4 -15.76 -10.25 -15.81
N THR A 5 -16.53 -10.28 -14.72
CA THR A 5 -17.48 -9.20 -14.36
C THR A 5 -16.94 -8.17 -13.39
N ASP A 6 -15.84 -8.47 -12.68
CA ASP A 6 -15.21 -7.57 -11.68
C ASP A 6 -14.23 -6.57 -12.33
N ASP A 7 -13.54 -6.98 -13.38
CA ASP A 7 -12.53 -6.16 -14.07
C ASP A 7 -13.09 -4.89 -14.72
N GLY A 8 -14.25 -4.99 -15.40
CA GLY A 8 -14.89 -3.84 -16.06
C GLY A 8 -15.37 -2.78 -15.07
N THR A 9 -15.86 -3.23 -13.91
CA THR A 9 -16.36 -2.36 -12.84
C THR A 9 -15.21 -1.64 -12.15
N THR A 10 -14.11 -2.34 -11.90
CA THR A 10 -12.90 -1.79 -11.29
C THR A 10 -12.24 -0.75 -12.20
N ARG A 11 -12.07 -1.06 -13.48
CA ARG A 11 -11.49 -0.10 -14.45
C ARG A 11 -12.34 1.16 -14.60
N ARG A 12 -13.67 1.03 -14.66
CA ARG A 12 -14.58 2.17 -14.75
C ARG A 12 -14.52 3.03 -13.49
N SER A 13 -14.48 2.43 -12.30
CA SER A 13 -14.38 3.18 -11.04
C SER A 13 -13.06 3.95 -10.93
N VAL A 14 -11.94 3.36 -11.36
CA VAL A 14 -10.63 4.05 -11.38
C VAL A 14 -10.62 5.21 -12.36
N LEU A 15 -11.17 5.04 -13.57
CA LEU A 15 -11.27 6.13 -14.55
C LEU A 15 -12.18 7.28 -14.06
N VAL A 16 -13.27 6.95 -13.38
CA VAL A 16 -14.15 7.96 -12.76
C VAL A 16 -13.40 8.70 -11.66
N SER A 17 -12.68 7.99 -10.78
CA SER A 17 -11.85 8.62 -9.75
C SER A 17 -10.78 9.52 -10.35
N LEU A 18 -10.11 9.08 -11.42
CA LEU A 18 -9.10 9.89 -12.12
C LEU A 18 -9.72 11.18 -12.69
N ALA A 19 -10.90 11.08 -13.32
CA ALA A 19 -11.60 12.24 -13.88
C ALA A 19 -12.06 13.22 -12.78
N VAL A 20 -12.61 12.71 -11.67
CA VAL A 20 -13.02 13.54 -10.52
C VAL A 20 -11.83 14.27 -9.92
N ASN A 21 -10.71 13.57 -9.65
CA ASN A 21 -9.49 14.19 -9.12
C ASN A 21 -8.88 15.19 -10.10
N ALA A 22 -8.97 14.97 -11.42
CA ALA A 22 -8.51 15.93 -12.40
C ALA A 22 -9.33 17.24 -12.37
N ILE A 23 -10.66 17.12 -12.32
CA ILE A 23 -11.57 18.26 -12.19
C ILE A 23 -11.30 19.02 -10.90
N GLU A 24 -11.12 18.32 -9.79
CA GLU A 24 -10.82 18.90 -8.48
C GLU A 24 -9.47 19.63 -8.47
N THR A 25 -8.43 19.02 -9.06
CA THR A 25 -7.12 19.66 -9.21
C THR A 25 -7.20 20.96 -9.99
N VAL A 26 -7.97 21.00 -11.09
CA VAL A 26 -8.19 22.21 -11.88
C VAL A 26 -8.97 23.27 -11.09
N ALA A 27 -10.01 22.84 -10.35
CA ALA A 27 -10.81 23.76 -9.52
C ALA A 27 -9.95 24.36 -8.39
N LEU A 28 -9.15 23.55 -7.69
CA LEU A 28 -8.22 24.02 -6.67
C LEU A 28 -7.15 24.95 -7.25
N GLY A 29 -6.57 24.61 -8.41
CA GLY A 29 -5.55 25.42 -9.06
C GLY A 29 -6.09 26.78 -9.49
N THR A 30 -7.29 26.84 -10.07
CA THR A 30 -7.94 28.10 -10.45
C THR A 30 -8.29 28.94 -9.22
N ALA A 31 -8.79 28.32 -8.15
CA ALA A 31 -9.06 29.01 -6.89
C ALA A 31 -7.77 29.53 -6.24
N ALA A 32 -6.69 28.73 -6.24
CA ALA A 32 -5.38 29.13 -5.71
C ALA A 32 -4.80 30.34 -6.47
N TRP A 33 -4.96 30.34 -7.80
CA TRP A 33 -4.53 31.49 -8.64
C TRP A 33 -5.39 32.73 -8.38
N ALA A 34 -6.71 32.59 -8.29
CA ALA A 34 -7.64 33.70 -8.08
C ALA A 34 -7.55 34.30 -6.68
N THR A 35 -7.21 33.51 -5.66
CA THR A 35 -7.21 33.94 -4.25
C THR A 35 -5.82 34.31 -3.73
N GLY A 36 -4.76 33.86 -4.40
CA GLY A 36 -3.38 33.99 -3.91
C GLY A 36 -3.04 33.10 -2.69
N SER A 37 -3.99 32.27 -2.18
CA SER A 37 -3.77 31.44 -1.02
C SER A 37 -2.66 30.40 -1.22
N VAL A 38 -1.72 30.37 -0.26
CA VAL A 38 -0.58 29.45 -0.27
C VAL A 38 -1.02 28.05 0.09
N ALA A 39 -1.96 27.91 1.02
CA ALA A 39 -2.50 26.61 1.40
C ALA A 39 -3.32 25.98 0.26
N LEU A 40 -4.06 26.79 -0.53
CA LEU A 40 -4.71 26.29 -1.76
C LEU A 40 -3.70 25.83 -2.81
N ARG A 41 -2.57 26.55 -2.96
CA ARG A 41 -1.47 26.09 -3.83
C ARG A 41 -0.87 24.77 -3.36
N ALA A 42 -0.63 24.62 -2.05
CA ALA A 42 -0.15 23.38 -1.48
C ALA A 42 -1.15 22.22 -1.67
N GLN A 43 -2.45 22.49 -1.48
CA GLN A 43 -3.51 21.50 -1.70
C GLN A 43 -3.63 21.11 -3.19
N THR A 44 -3.47 22.07 -4.11
CA THR A 44 -3.41 21.80 -5.56
C THR A 44 -2.24 20.86 -5.90
N ALA A 45 -1.06 21.12 -5.32
CA ALA A 45 0.12 20.27 -5.51
C ALA A 45 -0.11 18.85 -4.93
N ALA A 46 -0.76 18.74 -3.78
CA ALA A 46 -1.14 17.45 -3.19
C ALA A 46 -2.08 16.67 -4.11
N ASN A 47 -3.16 17.30 -4.61
CA ASN A 47 -4.11 16.65 -5.52
C ASN A 47 -3.48 16.30 -6.88
N ALA A 48 -2.59 17.12 -7.41
CA ALA A 48 -1.84 16.78 -8.62
C ALA A 48 -0.91 15.57 -8.41
N ALA A 49 -0.30 15.45 -7.21
CA ALA A 49 0.46 14.27 -6.86
C ALA A 49 -0.44 13.03 -6.73
N ASP A 50 -1.66 13.17 -6.19
CA ASP A 50 -2.64 12.06 -6.09
C ASP A 50 -3.10 11.59 -7.47
N LEU A 51 -3.26 12.48 -8.45
CA LEU A 51 -3.51 12.08 -9.84
C LEU A 51 -2.39 11.19 -10.39
N ALA A 52 -1.14 11.57 -10.17
CA ALA A 52 0.01 10.74 -10.57
C ALA A 52 0.03 9.40 -9.83
N VAL A 53 -0.31 9.40 -8.53
CA VAL A 53 -0.45 8.17 -7.73
C VAL A 53 -1.49 7.22 -8.33
N ILE A 54 -2.70 7.72 -8.64
CA ILE A 54 -3.78 6.91 -9.23
C ILE A 54 -3.34 6.35 -10.59
N ALA A 55 -2.66 7.15 -11.42
CA ALA A 55 -2.14 6.70 -12.71
C ALA A 55 -1.10 5.59 -12.55
N PHE A 56 -0.11 5.75 -11.64
CA PHE A 56 0.89 4.72 -11.37
C PHE A 56 0.28 3.45 -10.78
N LEU A 57 -0.69 3.57 -9.85
CA LEU A 57 -1.39 2.42 -9.30
C LEU A 57 -2.19 1.67 -10.38
N LEU A 58 -2.84 2.38 -11.29
CA LEU A 58 -3.56 1.79 -12.42
C LEU A 58 -2.60 1.01 -13.33
N ILE A 59 -1.46 1.61 -13.71
CA ILE A 59 -0.43 0.91 -14.49
C ILE A 59 0.04 -0.33 -13.74
N GLY A 60 0.30 -0.22 -12.43
CA GLY A 60 0.74 -1.32 -11.58
C GLY A 60 -0.26 -2.46 -11.53
N VAL A 61 -1.55 -2.18 -11.41
CA VAL A 61 -2.62 -3.18 -11.46
C VAL A 61 -2.65 -3.86 -12.82
N LEU A 62 -2.75 -3.09 -13.90
CA LEU A 62 -2.83 -3.64 -15.27
C LEU A 62 -1.61 -4.45 -15.65
N SER A 63 -0.41 -4.04 -15.21
CA SER A 63 0.83 -4.76 -15.48
C SER A 63 0.94 -6.03 -14.64
N SER A 64 0.48 -6.02 -13.38
CA SER A 64 0.60 -7.15 -12.46
C SER A 64 -0.33 -8.32 -12.79
N ASP A 65 -1.42 -8.07 -13.53
CA ASP A 65 -2.41 -9.09 -13.88
C ASP A 65 -2.01 -9.94 -15.09
N ARG A 66 -0.83 -9.67 -15.69
CA ARG A 66 -0.28 -10.50 -16.77
C ARG A 66 0.07 -11.89 -16.24
N PRO A 67 -0.26 -12.96 -16.99
CA PRO A 67 0.12 -14.31 -16.64
C PRO A 67 1.64 -14.48 -16.64
N ALA A 68 2.13 -15.47 -15.90
CA ALA A 68 3.54 -15.88 -15.95
C ALA A 68 3.93 -16.30 -17.36
N ASP A 69 5.15 -15.95 -17.78
CA ASP A 69 5.77 -16.33 -19.05
C ASP A 69 7.18 -16.90 -18.81
N GLU A 70 7.86 -17.30 -19.88
CA GLU A 70 9.23 -17.87 -19.80
C GLU A 70 10.23 -16.87 -19.20
N SER A 71 10.03 -15.56 -19.43
CA SER A 71 10.90 -14.50 -18.90
C SER A 71 10.57 -14.14 -17.45
N HIS A 72 9.33 -14.35 -17.01
CA HIS A 72 8.83 -14.09 -15.67
C HIS A 72 8.06 -15.29 -15.11
N PRO A 73 8.77 -16.36 -14.70
CA PRO A 73 8.14 -17.62 -14.27
C PRO A 73 7.24 -17.47 -13.02
N LEU A 74 7.48 -16.45 -12.21
CA LEU A 74 6.67 -16.13 -11.02
C LEU A 74 5.54 -15.13 -11.31
N GLY A 75 5.35 -14.75 -12.59
CA GLY A 75 4.40 -13.74 -13.03
C GLY A 75 4.85 -12.31 -12.70
N PHE A 76 3.98 -11.36 -13.02
CA PHE A 76 4.26 -9.92 -12.93
C PHE A 76 3.75 -9.28 -11.63
N GLY A 77 3.42 -10.06 -10.60
CA GLY A 77 2.85 -9.54 -9.35
C GLY A 77 3.68 -8.45 -8.66
N ARG A 78 5.00 -8.40 -8.88
CA ARG A 78 5.90 -7.36 -8.35
C ARG A 78 5.77 -6.01 -9.06
N GLU A 79 5.21 -5.96 -10.26
CA GLU A 79 4.91 -4.70 -10.99
C GLU A 79 4.05 -3.76 -10.14
N ARG A 80 3.05 -4.30 -9.43
CA ARG A 80 2.21 -3.50 -8.53
C ARG A 80 3.01 -2.81 -7.43
N VAL A 81 4.01 -3.49 -6.86
CA VAL A 81 4.88 -2.92 -5.84
C VAL A 81 5.82 -1.87 -6.42
N PHE A 82 6.36 -2.15 -7.61
CA PHE A 82 7.23 -1.22 -8.35
C PHE A 82 6.51 0.09 -8.66
N TRP A 83 5.32 0.03 -9.25
CA TRP A 83 4.54 1.23 -9.56
C TRP A 83 4.03 1.96 -8.33
N SER A 84 3.73 1.24 -7.25
CA SER A 84 3.42 1.86 -5.94
C SER A 84 4.62 2.61 -5.34
N LEU A 85 5.86 2.19 -5.62
CA LEU A 85 7.05 2.93 -5.23
C LEU A 85 7.16 4.26 -5.99
N PHE A 86 6.87 4.27 -7.30
CA PHE A 86 6.82 5.49 -8.10
C PHE A 86 5.69 6.43 -7.64
N ALA A 87 4.53 5.87 -7.28
CA ALA A 87 3.45 6.64 -6.67
C ALA A 87 3.91 7.35 -5.38
N ALA A 88 4.58 6.63 -4.48
CA ALA A 88 5.13 7.22 -3.25
C ALA A 88 6.20 8.30 -3.51
N LEU A 89 7.01 8.13 -4.56
CA LEU A 89 7.98 9.14 -5.00
C LEU A 89 7.28 10.37 -5.58
N GLY A 90 6.17 10.19 -6.29
CA GLY A 90 5.31 11.27 -6.77
C GLY A 90 4.76 12.13 -5.62
N ILE A 91 4.29 11.52 -4.54
CA ILE A 91 3.85 12.22 -3.33
C ILE A 91 5.04 12.98 -2.69
N PHE A 92 6.23 12.35 -2.65
CA PHE A 92 7.41 12.95 -2.06
C PHE A 92 7.85 14.23 -2.80
N VAL A 93 8.01 14.13 -4.12
CA VAL A 93 8.52 15.25 -4.95
C VAL A 93 7.42 16.23 -5.28
N GLY A 94 6.29 15.74 -5.82
CA GLY A 94 5.18 16.57 -6.28
C GLY A 94 4.37 17.13 -5.09
N GLY A 95 3.90 16.26 -4.20
CA GLY A 95 3.08 16.69 -3.07
C GLY A 95 3.88 17.45 -2.01
N ALA A 96 4.81 16.78 -1.34
CA ALA A 96 5.55 17.37 -0.24
C ALA A 96 6.51 18.48 -0.70
N GLY A 97 7.27 18.20 -1.77
CA GLY A 97 8.27 19.15 -2.27
C GLY A 97 7.66 20.49 -2.68
N LEU A 98 6.62 20.47 -3.52
CA LEU A 98 5.96 21.69 -3.99
C LEU A 98 5.18 22.40 -2.87
N SER A 99 4.55 21.67 -1.94
CA SER A 99 3.86 22.29 -0.79
C SER A 99 4.84 22.99 0.15
N LEU A 100 5.99 22.38 0.46
CA LEU A 100 7.03 22.99 1.29
C LEU A 100 7.69 24.17 0.57
N GLN A 101 7.93 24.06 -0.73
CA GLN A 101 8.43 25.17 -1.54
C GLN A 101 7.47 26.36 -1.52
N ALA A 102 6.15 26.11 -1.70
CA ALA A 102 5.13 27.14 -1.63
C ALA A 102 5.12 27.84 -0.26
N ALA A 103 5.19 27.08 0.84
CA ALA A 103 5.28 27.61 2.19
C ALA A 103 6.54 28.47 2.41
N ALA A 104 7.71 27.97 1.98
CA ALA A 104 8.97 28.70 2.09
C ALA A 104 8.96 30.00 1.29
N SER A 105 8.45 29.96 0.05
CA SER A 105 8.29 31.15 -0.80
C SER A 105 7.38 32.19 -0.16
N ALA A 106 6.25 31.76 0.41
CA ALA A 106 5.30 32.66 1.05
C ALA A 106 5.82 33.27 2.39
N ALA A 107 6.67 32.52 3.10
CA ALA A 107 7.33 33.06 4.28
C ALA A 107 8.31 34.19 3.97
N LEU A 108 8.96 34.11 2.77
CA LEU A 108 9.90 35.14 2.29
C LEU A 108 9.20 36.30 1.58
N HIS A 109 8.11 36.02 0.88
CA HIS A 109 7.36 36.95 0.06
C HIS A 109 5.85 36.82 0.36
N PRO A 110 5.38 37.36 1.51
CA PRO A 110 3.96 37.28 1.88
C PRO A 110 3.08 38.02 0.85
N SER A 111 2.05 37.33 0.39
CA SER A 111 1.05 37.95 -0.51
C SER A 111 -0.32 37.88 0.15
N PRO A 112 -1.14 38.92 0.13
CA PRO A 112 -2.48 38.88 0.70
C PRO A 112 -3.34 37.83 0.00
N VAL A 113 -4.28 37.27 0.73
CA VAL A 113 -5.29 36.33 0.19
C VAL A 113 -6.50 37.16 -0.22
N ASP A 114 -6.91 37.03 -1.48
CA ASP A 114 -8.09 37.67 -2.02
C ASP A 114 -9.24 36.68 -2.22
N HIS A 115 -10.46 37.18 -2.38
CA HIS A 115 -11.63 36.35 -2.73
C HIS A 115 -11.88 35.11 -1.83
N TYR A 116 -11.84 35.26 -0.52
CA TYR A 116 -12.05 34.20 0.46
C TYR A 116 -13.28 33.31 0.19
N ALA A 117 -14.38 33.89 -0.34
CA ALA A 117 -15.60 33.14 -0.63
C ALA A 117 -15.36 32.01 -1.66
N ILE A 118 -14.56 32.27 -2.70
CA ILE A 118 -14.20 31.27 -3.71
C ILE A 118 -13.37 30.16 -3.04
N ALA A 119 -12.37 30.53 -2.24
CA ALA A 119 -11.53 29.59 -1.54
C ALA A 119 -12.33 28.66 -0.61
N TYR A 120 -13.26 29.22 0.17
CA TYR A 120 -14.13 28.43 1.05
C TYR A 120 -15.03 27.47 0.30
N LEU A 121 -15.65 27.92 -0.81
CA LEU A 121 -16.49 27.04 -1.62
C LEU A 121 -15.71 25.84 -2.15
N VAL A 122 -14.54 26.09 -2.73
CA VAL A 122 -13.70 25.04 -3.30
C VAL A 122 -13.19 24.11 -2.20
N LEU A 123 -12.67 24.63 -1.09
CA LEU A 123 -12.19 23.81 0.01
C LEU A 123 -13.30 22.98 0.67
N ALA A 124 -14.51 23.53 0.83
CA ALA A 124 -15.64 22.78 1.34
C ALA A 124 -16.01 21.61 0.43
N ALA A 125 -16.01 21.83 -0.89
CA ALA A 125 -16.24 20.78 -1.88
C ALA A 125 -15.13 19.71 -1.83
N THR A 126 -13.86 20.12 -1.76
CA THR A 126 -12.70 19.23 -1.64
C THR A 126 -12.80 18.36 -0.37
N VAL A 127 -13.01 18.98 0.79
CA VAL A 127 -13.17 18.23 2.06
C VAL A 127 -14.29 17.20 1.97
N ALA A 128 -15.44 17.57 1.37
CA ALA A 128 -16.56 16.66 1.22
C ALA A 128 -16.24 15.48 0.28
N LEU A 129 -15.61 15.75 -0.85
CA LEU A 129 -15.23 14.73 -1.86
C LEU A 129 -14.16 13.79 -1.30
N ASP A 130 -13.09 14.33 -0.70
CA ASP A 130 -12.01 13.55 -0.10
C ASP A 130 -12.52 12.69 1.06
N ALA A 131 -13.36 13.24 1.94
CA ALA A 131 -13.96 12.48 3.04
C ALA A 131 -14.85 11.35 2.53
N PHE A 132 -15.65 11.60 1.49
CA PHE A 132 -16.49 10.60 0.85
C PHE A 132 -15.63 9.49 0.20
N ALA A 133 -14.60 9.86 -0.55
CA ALA A 133 -13.66 8.92 -1.17
C ALA A 133 -12.94 8.05 -0.11
N LEU A 134 -12.49 8.66 0.99
CA LEU A 134 -11.84 7.95 2.09
C LEU A 134 -12.79 6.96 2.78
N VAL A 135 -14.05 7.33 3.00
CA VAL A 135 -15.06 6.42 3.57
C VAL A 135 -15.27 5.20 2.68
N ILE A 136 -15.35 5.40 1.35
CA ILE A 136 -15.47 4.30 0.38
C ILE A 136 -14.21 3.42 0.41
N ALA A 137 -13.03 4.00 0.41
CA ALA A 137 -11.75 3.28 0.44
C ALA A 137 -11.56 2.46 1.74
N LEU A 138 -12.05 2.96 2.86
CA LEU A 138 -11.97 2.27 4.16
C LEU A 138 -13.02 1.17 4.33
N ARG A 139 -14.12 1.21 3.58
CA ARG A 139 -15.26 0.28 3.73
C ARG A 139 -14.83 -1.19 3.63
N PRO A 140 -14.10 -1.66 2.59
CA PRO A 140 -13.68 -3.05 2.49
C PRO A 140 -12.75 -3.47 3.63
N ILE A 141 -11.86 -2.59 4.09
CA ILE A 141 -10.95 -2.86 5.20
C ILE A 141 -11.73 -2.99 6.52
N ARG A 142 -12.73 -2.14 6.72
CA ARG A 142 -13.63 -2.21 7.90
C ARG A 142 -14.43 -3.51 7.93
N LEU A 143 -14.99 -3.93 6.80
CA LEU A 143 -15.74 -5.19 6.70
C LEU A 143 -14.85 -6.40 6.99
N GLN A 144 -13.63 -6.44 6.43
CA GLN A 144 -12.67 -7.50 6.71
C GLN A 144 -12.20 -7.52 8.17
N ALA A 145 -11.97 -6.35 8.77
CA ALA A 145 -11.60 -6.23 10.17
C ALA A 145 -12.71 -6.73 11.10
N ALA A 146 -13.96 -6.33 10.83
CA ALA A 146 -15.14 -6.76 11.58
C ALA A 146 -15.35 -8.28 11.49
N GLY A 147 -15.24 -8.87 10.30
CA GLY A 147 -15.36 -10.32 10.08
C GLY A 147 -14.27 -11.14 10.78
N ARG A 148 -13.12 -10.52 11.10
CA ARG A 148 -12.01 -11.16 11.82
C ARG A 148 -11.92 -10.78 13.30
N GLY A 149 -12.80 -9.92 13.81
CA GLY A 149 -12.78 -9.43 15.20
C GLY A 149 -11.50 -8.67 15.59
N ILE A 150 -10.85 -7.99 14.64
CA ILE A 150 -9.59 -7.25 14.86
C ILE A 150 -9.75 -5.77 14.58
N SER A 151 -8.86 -4.95 15.15
CA SER A 151 -8.90 -3.50 14.91
C SER A 151 -8.52 -3.15 13.46
N LEU A 152 -9.06 -2.03 12.95
CA LEU A 152 -8.73 -1.48 11.63
C LEU A 152 -7.22 -1.31 11.42
N ARG A 153 -6.52 -0.79 12.46
CA ARG A 153 -5.06 -0.61 12.44
C ARG A 153 -4.34 -1.93 12.25
N THR A 154 -4.77 -2.97 12.96
CA THR A 154 -4.21 -4.32 12.86
C THR A 154 -4.47 -4.92 11.49
N GLN A 155 -5.68 -4.73 10.93
CA GLN A 155 -6.01 -5.20 9.59
C GLN A 155 -5.17 -4.48 8.52
N ALA A 156 -5.03 -3.16 8.61
CA ALA A 156 -4.20 -2.38 7.68
C ALA A 156 -2.72 -2.82 7.72
N GLN A 157 -2.17 -3.06 8.92
CA GLN A 157 -0.79 -3.57 9.07
C GLN A 157 -0.59 -5.00 8.55
N ARG A 158 -1.66 -5.79 8.50
CA ARG A 158 -1.66 -7.16 7.96
C ARG A 158 -1.91 -7.22 6.46
N SER A 159 -2.39 -6.12 5.87
CA SER A 159 -2.59 -6.04 4.42
C SER A 159 -1.25 -6.20 3.70
N THR A 160 -1.21 -7.12 2.77
CA THR A 160 -0.06 -7.35 1.88
C THR A 160 -0.23 -6.62 0.54
N ASP A 161 -1.36 -5.94 0.35
CA ASP A 161 -1.62 -5.16 -0.86
C ASP A 161 -1.06 -3.73 -0.71
N PRO A 162 0.04 -3.38 -1.41
CA PRO A 162 0.64 -2.05 -1.35
C PRO A 162 -0.27 -0.97 -1.94
N ALA A 163 -1.10 -1.32 -2.93
CA ALA A 163 -2.01 -0.37 -3.56
C ALA A 163 -3.11 0.07 -2.58
N ALA A 164 -3.74 -0.87 -1.88
CA ALA A 164 -4.75 -0.57 -0.87
C ALA A 164 -4.19 0.33 0.25
N MET A 165 -2.96 0.06 0.70
CA MET A 165 -2.29 0.88 1.73
C MET A 165 -2.00 2.30 1.22
N THR A 166 -1.55 2.43 -0.04
CA THR A 166 -1.27 3.73 -0.65
C THR A 166 -2.55 4.57 -0.78
N VAL A 167 -3.67 3.96 -1.20
CA VAL A 167 -4.97 4.64 -1.31
C VAL A 167 -5.47 5.14 0.06
N VAL A 168 -5.36 4.33 1.11
CA VAL A 168 -5.79 4.74 2.46
C VAL A 168 -4.91 5.84 3.04
N VAL A 169 -3.60 5.73 2.90
CA VAL A 169 -2.66 6.76 3.37
C VAL A 169 -2.85 8.05 2.59
N GLY A 170 -2.93 7.98 1.25
CA GLY A 170 -3.18 9.13 0.37
C GLY A 170 -4.49 9.83 0.71
N GLY A 171 -5.61 9.09 0.76
CA GLY A 171 -6.92 9.65 1.10
C GLY A 171 -6.98 10.27 2.50
N THR A 172 -6.25 9.69 3.48
CA THR A 172 -6.13 10.31 4.81
C THR A 172 -5.36 11.63 4.74
N CYS A 173 -4.27 11.67 3.98
CA CYS A 173 -3.49 12.89 3.79
C CYS A 173 -4.29 13.97 3.04
N ALA A 174 -5.10 13.60 2.05
CA ALA A 174 -5.96 14.51 1.31
C ALA A 174 -6.97 15.20 2.25
N VAL A 175 -7.72 14.44 3.05
CA VAL A 175 -8.66 15.00 4.02
C VAL A 175 -7.97 15.89 5.05
N VAL A 176 -6.86 15.43 5.63
CA VAL A 176 -6.09 16.21 6.64
C VAL A 176 -5.55 17.49 6.00
N GLY A 177 -5.04 17.41 4.77
CA GLY A 177 -4.56 18.57 4.02
C GLY A 177 -5.64 19.59 3.72
N ALA A 178 -6.80 19.13 3.23
CA ALA A 178 -7.93 20.02 2.91
C ALA A 178 -8.49 20.71 4.16
N VAL A 179 -8.58 19.99 5.31
CA VAL A 179 -8.98 20.57 6.61
C VAL A 179 -7.92 21.57 7.09
N ALA A 180 -6.64 21.26 6.95
CA ALA A 180 -5.57 22.19 7.33
C ALA A 180 -5.60 23.46 6.47
N ALA A 181 -5.81 23.33 5.15
CA ALA A 181 -5.97 24.50 4.26
C ALA A 181 -7.17 25.36 4.67
N ALA A 182 -8.32 24.72 4.92
CA ALA A 182 -9.53 25.44 5.37
C ALA A 182 -9.32 26.18 6.68
N THR A 183 -8.70 25.54 7.67
CA THR A 183 -8.41 26.16 8.98
C THR A 183 -7.37 27.28 8.88
N GLY A 184 -6.33 27.09 8.06
CA GLY A 184 -5.33 28.13 7.78
C GLY A 184 -5.94 29.37 7.14
N LEU A 185 -6.83 29.18 6.17
CA LEU A 185 -7.53 30.26 5.48
C LEU A 185 -8.46 31.04 6.41
N VAL A 186 -9.27 30.34 7.25
CA VAL A 186 -10.13 30.98 8.25
C VAL A 186 -9.29 31.79 9.24
N ALA A 187 -8.22 31.21 9.77
CA ALA A 187 -7.34 31.87 10.70
C ALA A 187 -6.67 33.11 10.06
N SER A 188 -6.26 33.04 8.80
CA SER A 188 -5.70 34.17 8.07
C SER A 188 -6.69 35.31 7.93
N GLN A 189 -7.94 35.03 7.63
CA GLN A 189 -9.01 36.03 7.51
C GLN A 189 -9.29 36.69 8.88
N VAL A 190 -9.39 35.92 9.95
CA VAL A 190 -9.66 36.43 11.30
C VAL A 190 -8.50 37.26 11.85
N MET A 191 -7.27 36.82 11.61
CA MET A 191 -6.06 37.51 12.10
C MET A 191 -5.61 38.68 11.19
N GLY A 192 -6.16 38.80 9.99
CA GLY A 192 -5.78 39.83 9.03
C GLY A 192 -4.35 39.72 8.51
N ASN A 193 -3.76 38.52 8.55
CA ASN A 193 -2.42 38.24 8.03
C ASN A 193 -2.32 36.86 7.40
N VAL A 194 -1.32 36.65 6.54
CA VAL A 194 -1.13 35.42 5.76
C VAL A 194 -0.35 34.30 6.48
N ALA A 195 0.15 34.55 7.69
CA ALA A 195 0.97 33.59 8.42
C ALA A 195 0.25 32.25 8.68
N PRO A 196 -1.03 32.20 9.10
CA PRO A 196 -1.74 30.95 9.29
C PRO A 196 -1.89 30.12 8.00
N ASP A 197 -2.13 30.75 6.86
CA ASP A 197 -2.21 30.09 5.54
C ASP A 197 -0.85 29.49 5.14
N THR A 198 0.23 30.22 5.42
CA THR A 198 1.60 29.71 5.20
C THR A 198 1.94 28.53 6.13
N VAL A 199 1.55 28.58 7.39
CA VAL A 199 1.75 27.47 8.35
C VAL A 199 0.94 26.25 7.93
N ALA A 200 -0.31 26.42 7.48
CA ALA A 200 -1.12 25.34 6.94
C ALA A 200 -0.46 24.67 5.72
N SER A 201 0.10 25.46 4.79
CA SER A 201 0.85 24.94 3.67
C SER A 201 2.07 24.11 4.09
N ALA A 202 2.86 24.61 5.04
CA ALA A 202 3.99 23.87 5.60
C ALA A 202 3.56 22.57 6.27
N PHE A 203 2.45 22.60 7.01
CA PHE A 203 1.87 21.40 7.65
C PHE A 203 1.43 20.36 6.62
N ILE A 204 0.75 20.77 5.53
CA ILE A 204 0.37 19.89 4.41
C ILE A 204 1.62 19.22 3.84
N GLY A 205 2.66 19.99 3.53
CA GLY A 205 3.92 19.48 3.00
C GLY A 205 4.60 18.47 3.96
N LEU A 206 4.58 18.74 5.26
CA LEU A 206 5.14 17.83 6.28
C LEU A 206 4.34 16.53 6.39
N VAL A 207 3.01 16.58 6.37
CA VAL A 207 2.15 15.40 6.37
C VAL A 207 2.44 14.51 5.16
N LEU A 208 2.53 15.10 3.97
CA LEU A 208 2.85 14.39 2.74
C LEU A 208 4.27 13.83 2.74
N LEU A 209 5.24 14.53 3.32
CA LEU A 209 6.61 14.06 3.51
C LEU A 209 6.66 12.78 4.38
N VAL A 210 5.99 12.82 5.52
CA VAL A 210 5.92 11.68 6.44
C VAL A 210 5.21 10.49 5.76
N ALA A 211 4.09 10.74 5.10
CA ALA A 211 3.34 9.71 4.39
C ALA A 211 4.16 9.05 3.29
N SER A 212 4.83 9.84 2.45
CA SER A 212 5.68 9.34 1.37
C SER A 212 6.84 8.50 1.88
N VAL A 213 7.52 8.92 2.97
CA VAL A 213 8.61 8.14 3.58
C VAL A 213 8.09 6.80 4.12
N ILE A 214 6.91 6.76 4.74
CA ILE A 214 6.28 5.52 5.21
C ILE A 214 6.00 4.59 4.02
N LEU A 215 5.38 5.12 2.96
CA LEU A 215 5.06 4.35 1.75
C LEU A 215 6.32 3.84 1.04
N LEU A 216 7.35 4.69 0.90
CA LEU A 216 8.64 4.30 0.31
C LEU A 216 9.30 3.15 1.08
N ARG A 217 9.33 3.22 2.42
CA ARG A 217 9.88 2.15 3.27
C ARG A 217 9.07 0.86 3.15
N THR A 218 7.75 0.96 3.11
CA THR A 218 6.85 -0.20 2.99
C THR A 218 7.03 -0.88 1.64
N ASN A 219 7.00 -0.12 0.55
CA ASN A 219 7.16 -0.65 -0.80
C ASN A 219 8.57 -1.24 -1.02
N ARG A 220 9.62 -0.58 -0.50
CA ARG A 220 10.97 -1.14 -0.50
C ARG A 220 11.03 -2.51 0.18
N ALA A 221 10.40 -2.66 1.35
CA ALA A 221 10.40 -3.93 2.08
C ALA A 221 9.69 -5.05 1.28
N LEU A 222 8.61 -4.72 0.57
CA LEU A 222 7.89 -5.67 -0.31
C LEU A 222 8.71 -6.05 -1.54
N LEU A 223 9.42 -5.10 -2.16
CA LEU A 223 10.32 -5.38 -3.30
C LEU A 223 11.46 -6.32 -2.91
N LEU A 224 12.01 -6.16 -1.71
CA LEU A 224 13.09 -7.01 -1.19
C LEU A 224 12.62 -8.40 -0.75
N GLY A 225 11.33 -8.72 -0.90
CA GLY A 225 10.78 -10.02 -0.53
C GLY A 225 10.46 -10.11 0.96
N ARG A 226 9.54 -9.26 1.42
CA ARG A 226 9.05 -9.32 2.80
C ARG A 226 8.46 -10.70 3.11
N GLY A 227 8.93 -11.32 4.18
CA GLY A 227 8.36 -12.56 4.70
C GLY A 227 6.96 -12.35 5.29
N VAL A 228 6.21 -13.44 5.39
CA VAL A 228 4.90 -13.45 6.07
C VAL A 228 5.06 -13.22 7.58
N PRO A 229 4.00 -12.77 8.29
CA PRO A 229 4.04 -12.63 9.74
C PRO A 229 4.43 -13.93 10.47
N LEU A 230 5.20 -13.82 11.54
CA LEU A 230 5.72 -14.99 12.27
C LEU A 230 4.63 -15.94 12.79
N HIS A 231 3.44 -15.43 13.16
CA HIS A 231 2.34 -16.31 13.58
C HIS A 231 1.82 -17.16 12.41
N MET A 232 1.71 -16.60 11.22
CA MET A 232 1.31 -17.30 10.01
C MET A 232 2.37 -18.36 9.62
N LEU A 233 3.65 -18.01 9.72
CA LEU A 233 4.74 -18.94 9.45
C LEU A 233 4.75 -20.12 10.43
N ARG A 234 4.44 -19.88 11.74
CA ARG A 234 4.30 -20.94 12.73
C ARG A 234 3.12 -21.86 12.43
N GLU A 235 1.98 -21.32 12.02
CA GLU A 235 0.79 -22.07 11.62
C GLU A 235 1.09 -22.93 10.38
N MET A 236 1.76 -22.37 9.35
CA MET A 236 2.22 -23.10 8.17
C MET A 236 3.14 -24.26 8.56
N ARG A 237 4.11 -24.03 9.43
CA ARG A 237 5.02 -25.06 9.93
C ARG A 237 4.27 -26.16 10.68
N ALA A 238 3.27 -25.82 11.49
CA ALA A 238 2.44 -26.79 12.21
C ALA A 238 1.63 -27.66 11.24
N ILE A 239 1.06 -27.08 10.18
CA ILE A 239 0.31 -27.82 9.15
C ILE A 239 1.22 -28.83 8.44
N VAL A 240 2.42 -28.41 8.02
CA VAL A 240 3.38 -29.32 7.36
C VAL A 240 3.84 -30.41 8.34
N ALA A 241 4.13 -30.05 9.59
CA ALA A 241 4.59 -31.02 10.61
C ALA A 241 3.52 -32.05 11.01
N ALA A 242 2.25 -31.75 10.80
CA ALA A 242 1.13 -32.66 11.08
C ALA A 242 0.86 -33.67 9.96
N GLN A 243 1.54 -33.58 8.81
CA GLN A 243 1.33 -34.52 7.70
C GLN A 243 1.97 -35.88 7.99
N GLN A 244 1.30 -36.93 7.50
CA GLN A 244 1.77 -38.30 7.67
C GLN A 244 3.17 -38.46 7.05
N GLY A 245 4.08 -39.09 7.76
CA GLY A 245 5.45 -39.34 7.30
C GLY A 245 6.41 -38.18 7.52
N VAL A 246 5.95 -37.00 7.97
CA VAL A 246 6.80 -35.86 8.32
C VAL A 246 7.31 -36.04 9.76
N VAL A 247 8.64 -36.08 9.93
CA VAL A 247 9.31 -36.19 11.23
C VAL A 247 9.65 -34.82 11.82
N ALA A 248 10.11 -33.90 10.95
CA ALA A 248 10.49 -32.56 11.38
C ALA A 248 10.45 -31.56 10.22
N VAL A 249 10.25 -30.28 10.56
CA VAL A 249 10.37 -29.15 9.63
C VAL A 249 11.50 -28.23 10.16
N PRO A 250 12.77 -28.50 9.79
CA PRO A 250 13.92 -27.79 10.31
C PRO A 250 13.89 -26.30 9.95
N ASP A 251 13.59 -26.00 8.70
CA ASP A 251 13.43 -24.62 8.22
C ASP A 251 12.19 -24.50 7.35
N LEU A 252 11.55 -23.33 7.43
CA LEU A 252 10.42 -22.96 6.61
C LEU A 252 10.39 -21.44 6.53
N PHE A 253 10.29 -20.92 5.32
CA PHE A 253 10.03 -19.51 5.09
C PHE A 253 8.95 -19.32 4.03
N ALA A 254 8.28 -18.18 4.09
CA ALA A 254 7.28 -17.82 3.11
C ALA A 254 7.48 -16.35 2.73
N VAL A 255 7.43 -16.08 1.44
CA VAL A 255 7.71 -14.76 0.87
C VAL A 255 6.54 -14.31 0.01
N VAL A 256 6.18 -13.04 0.16
CA VAL A 256 5.20 -12.37 -0.68
C VAL A 256 5.85 -12.01 -2.01
N VAL A 257 5.32 -12.54 -3.12
CA VAL A 257 5.79 -12.23 -4.49
C VAL A 257 4.79 -11.41 -5.28
N GLY A 258 3.58 -11.23 -4.76
CA GLY A 258 2.53 -10.41 -5.35
C GLY A 258 1.36 -10.22 -4.38
N PRO A 259 0.35 -9.42 -4.72
CA PRO A 259 -0.77 -9.10 -3.82
C PRO A 259 -1.55 -10.33 -3.32
N SER A 260 -1.65 -11.35 -4.18
CA SER A 260 -2.32 -12.62 -3.89
C SER A 260 -1.43 -13.80 -4.22
N SER A 261 -0.09 -13.64 -4.12
CA SER A 261 0.87 -14.69 -4.46
C SER A 261 1.93 -14.82 -3.38
N LEU A 262 1.96 -16.02 -2.79
CA LEU A 262 2.94 -16.43 -1.80
C LEU A 262 3.74 -17.60 -2.32
N ILE A 263 5.03 -17.61 -2.01
CA ILE A 263 5.90 -18.77 -2.14
C ILE A 263 6.21 -19.28 -0.74
N VAL A 264 6.03 -20.57 -0.53
CA VAL A 264 6.48 -21.29 0.67
C VAL A 264 7.63 -22.19 0.25
N ASP A 265 8.74 -22.09 0.94
CA ASP A 265 9.91 -22.94 0.73
C ASP A 265 10.45 -23.40 2.09
N GLY A 266 10.96 -24.63 2.14
CA GLY A 266 11.52 -25.16 3.38
C GLY A 266 12.07 -26.56 3.29
N ASP A 267 12.85 -26.89 4.33
CA ASP A 267 13.44 -28.19 4.53
C ASP A 267 12.49 -29.05 5.38
N VAL A 268 12.23 -30.29 4.93
CA VAL A 268 11.38 -31.25 5.63
C VAL A 268 12.15 -32.58 5.79
N THR A 269 12.13 -33.10 7.00
CA THR A 269 12.67 -34.43 7.29
C THR A 269 11.53 -35.42 7.32
N PHE A 270 11.63 -36.45 6.51
CA PHE A 270 10.65 -37.53 6.42
C PHE A 270 11.13 -38.77 7.20
N ALA A 271 10.22 -39.71 7.45
CA ALA A 271 10.54 -40.98 8.05
C ALA A 271 11.45 -41.81 7.13
N ASP A 272 12.40 -42.54 7.73
CA ASP A 272 13.45 -43.26 6.97
C ASP A 272 12.90 -44.47 6.20
N ASP A 273 11.70 -44.95 6.54
CA ASP A 273 10.97 -46.07 5.89
C ASP A 273 10.09 -45.63 4.72
N LEU A 274 9.96 -44.29 4.47
CA LEU A 274 9.20 -43.81 3.35
C LEU A 274 9.93 -44.03 2.02
N THR A 275 9.18 -44.57 1.06
CA THR A 275 9.63 -44.64 -0.34
C THR A 275 9.54 -43.26 -1.03
N VAL A 276 10.22 -43.11 -2.16
CA VAL A 276 10.14 -41.86 -2.95
C VAL A 276 8.68 -41.45 -3.26
N PRO A 277 7.79 -42.35 -3.74
CA PRO A 277 6.38 -42.03 -3.91
C PRO A 277 5.68 -41.57 -2.62
N GLY A 278 6.02 -42.16 -1.46
CA GLY A 278 5.47 -41.73 -0.18
C GLY A 278 5.91 -40.32 0.24
N VAL A 279 7.14 -39.94 -0.09
CA VAL A 279 7.63 -38.55 0.12
C VAL A 279 6.91 -37.59 -0.82
N GLU A 280 6.70 -37.94 -2.08
CA GLU A 280 5.95 -37.11 -3.03
C GLU A 280 4.51 -36.89 -2.57
N GLU A 281 3.84 -37.93 -2.06
CA GLU A 281 2.49 -37.87 -1.54
C GLU A 281 2.42 -36.96 -0.29
N ALA A 282 3.35 -37.08 0.64
CA ALA A 282 3.42 -36.23 1.83
C ALA A 282 3.66 -34.75 1.47
N ILE A 283 4.48 -34.46 0.47
CA ILE A 283 4.69 -33.11 -0.05
C ILE A 283 3.40 -32.59 -0.71
N ALA A 284 2.73 -33.40 -1.53
CA ALA A 284 1.48 -33.03 -2.17
C ALA A 284 0.38 -32.71 -1.17
N HIS A 285 0.20 -33.54 -0.14
CA HIS A 285 -0.74 -33.31 0.96
C HIS A 285 -0.41 -32.05 1.76
N SER A 286 0.88 -31.82 2.06
CA SER A 286 1.34 -30.58 2.70
C SER A 286 0.96 -29.35 1.88
N ALA A 287 1.21 -29.40 0.57
CA ALA A 287 0.90 -28.30 -0.34
C ALA A 287 -0.61 -28.06 -0.46
N ALA A 288 -1.42 -29.11 -0.52
CA ALA A 288 -2.88 -29.02 -0.56
C ALA A 288 -3.43 -28.40 0.72
N ALA A 289 -3.01 -28.87 1.90
CA ALA A 289 -3.44 -28.35 3.19
C ALA A 289 -3.04 -26.88 3.40
N LEU A 290 -1.85 -26.48 2.94
CA LEU A 290 -1.43 -25.08 2.96
C LEU A 290 -2.28 -24.19 2.03
N ARG A 291 -2.62 -24.66 0.82
CA ARG A 291 -3.47 -23.93 -0.13
C ARG A 291 -4.92 -23.85 0.31
N GLU A 292 -5.45 -24.89 0.95
CA GLU A 292 -6.79 -24.87 1.55
C GLU A 292 -6.91 -23.76 2.60
N ARG A 293 -5.90 -23.63 3.44
CA ARG A 293 -5.88 -22.62 4.52
C ARG A 293 -5.57 -21.21 4.01
N TRP A 294 -4.69 -21.09 2.99
CA TRP A 294 -4.31 -19.83 2.33
C TRP A 294 -4.31 -19.98 0.81
N PRO A 295 -5.41 -19.67 0.14
CA PRO A 295 -5.53 -19.76 -1.33
C PRO A 295 -4.53 -18.89 -2.12
N SER A 296 -3.88 -17.94 -1.44
CA SER A 296 -2.82 -17.11 -2.02
C SER A 296 -1.46 -17.83 -2.16
N ILE A 297 -1.32 -19.06 -1.68
CA ILE A 297 -0.09 -19.85 -1.84
C ILE A 297 -0.08 -20.50 -3.23
N ASN A 298 0.67 -19.92 -4.15
CA ASN A 298 0.79 -20.43 -5.51
C ASN A 298 1.87 -21.50 -5.64
N TYR A 299 2.99 -21.33 -4.92
CA TYR A 299 4.15 -22.21 -5.03
C TYR A 299 4.53 -22.74 -3.65
N VAL A 300 4.72 -24.06 -3.58
CA VAL A 300 5.19 -24.77 -2.38
C VAL A 300 6.36 -25.66 -2.80
N TYR A 301 7.53 -25.36 -2.27
CA TYR A 301 8.75 -26.12 -2.46
C TYR A 301 9.20 -26.71 -1.12
N LEU A 302 9.09 -28.02 -0.95
CA LEU A 302 9.52 -28.71 0.25
C LEU A 302 10.64 -29.65 -0.14
N THR A 303 11.85 -29.35 0.36
CA THR A 303 13.06 -30.12 0.06
C THR A 303 13.25 -31.20 1.12
N PRO A 304 13.27 -32.49 0.73
CA PRO A 304 13.61 -33.58 1.66
C PRO A 304 15.05 -33.46 2.16
N VAL A 305 15.22 -33.45 3.49
CA VAL A 305 16.55 -33.39 4.11
C VAL A 305 16.71 -34.51 5.13
N SER A 306 17.90 -35.12 5.17
CA SER A 306 18.20 -36.16 6.16
C SER A 306 18.26 -35.60 7.59
N GLN A 307 17.96 -36.42 8.59
CA GLN A 307 18.04 -36.05 10.00
C GLN A 307 19.44 -35.53 10.38
N ALA A 308 20.49 -36.14 9.82
CA ALA A 308 21.88 -35.71 10.07
C ALA A 308 22.16 -34.26 9.59
N ARG A 309 21.62 -33.89 8.41
CA ARG A 309 21.75 -32.52 7.85
C ARG A 309 20.93 -31.52 8.65
N SER A 310 19.73 -31.90 9.07
CA SER A 310 18.86 -31.10 9.94
C SER A 310 19.53 -30.75 11.28
N ARG A 311 20.18 -31.73 11.93
CA ARG A 311 20.92 -31.50 13.20
C ARG A 311 22.13 -30.58 13.01
N ARG A 312 22.83 -30.66 11.88
CA ARG A 312 23.95 -29.74 11.54
C ARG A 312 23.47 -28.32 11.29
N ALA A 313 22.36 -28.14 10.57
CA ALA A 313 21.77 -26.81 10.31
C ALA A 313 21.34 -26.11 11.60
N ARG A 314 20.79 -26.84 12.59
CA ARG A 314 20.44 -26.28 13.91
C ARG A 314 21.65 -25.86 14.76
N ARG A 315 22.83 -26.45 14.53
CA ARG A 315 24.08 -26.14 15.26
C ARG A 315 24.91 -25.04 14.60
N ALA A 316 24.69 -24.77 13.32
CA ALA A 316 25.33 -23.65 12.65
C ALA A 316 24.79 -22.32 13.22
N PRO A 317 25.66 -21.35 13.59
CA PRO A 317 25.21 -20.06 14.03
C PRO A 317 24.38 -19.45 12.89
N LYS A 318 23.13 -19.03 13.19
CA LYS A 318 22.33 -18.25 12.24
C LYS A 318 23.21 -17.08 11.83
N LYS A 319 23.59 -17.01 10.55
CA LYS A 319 24.21 -15.81 10.00
C LYS A 319 23.20 -14.68 10.23
N THR A 320 23.44 -13.90 11.27
CA THR A 320 22.80 -12.60 11.48
C THR A 320 23.23 -11.72 10.31
N PRO A 321 22.26 -11.08 9.63
CA PRO A 321 22.56 -10.16 8.53
C PRO A 321 23.35 -8.94 9.02
#